data_fd55ae802875d3d93bbc46a8510d3595
#
_entry.id   fd55ae802875d3d93bbc46a8510d3595
#
_cell.length_a   1.000
_cell.length_b   1.000
_cell.length_c   1.000
_cell.angle_alpha   90.00
_cell.angle_beta   90.00
_cell.angle_gamma   90.00
#
_symmetry.space_group_name_H-M   'P 1'
#
loop_
_entity.id
_entity.type
_entity.pdbx_description
1 polymer ?
#
loop_
_entity_poly.entity_id
_entity_poly.type
_entity_poly.pdbx_seq_one_letter_code
_entity_poly.pdbx_strand_id
1 'polypeptide(L)'
;MSLMSKSKGGGGLTLVANPITRHELTLDPLQAEAVAHRGTPLIIRGATGTGKTSTLIECAIDRIKSGAATDSILILTYGRERASEIRDAIVLASGGTVQEPVARTFHALAYSILSMTAGENFRETVLISGAEQEAFIKILLEGNIEDGVDWWPLELLGDVNAENSIMMGQPLLTQGFIRELRDLMMRATERNLSPEDLALKGKRLGEKFWQPAARFWKQYLEVSADMESAAADSKMRIDPAQIINAAIAHLDAHPEILADLRKRFTTIMIDEFQESDPAQRRLLERLIGSDAVLVVDPEVAVGRFRGSDPDGAIAYCENTFPDARTITLETDHRGTPHKFAIELKSESEEAQYIAYQIKRAHLMEGVAYSDIAIIVRAHNSTATAIRRALGQSGIPVAGDKEAIASNAALAPFLLLARVAAGVEQLTMDVCERLLLAEFGGATSISLRRIRTALLKARDEATDQRTGSEMIIDAINDGEIPIEESAELRRIHELLSHARASLRKKSPSIHDLLWSIWSKAVTPENQLISEAWQRAALRGGSRR
;
A
#
# COMPACT_ATOMS: atom_id res chain seq x y z
N MET A 1 -31.30 -21.02 18.73
CA MET A 1 -32.33 -21.84 18.01
C MET A 1 -31.66 -22.37 16.74
N SER A 2 -31.43 -23.69 16.73
CA SER A 2 -30.65 -24.41 15.72
C SER A 2 -31.46 -24.57 14.43
N LEU A 3 -30.94 -24.08 13.30
CA LEU A 3 -31.44 -24.42 11.97
C LEU A 3 -30.49 -25.44 11.33
N MET A 4 -30.75 -26.72 11.60
CA MET A 4 -30.23 -27.82 10.81
C MET A 4 -31.09 -27.98 9.56
N SER A 5 -30.57 -27.59 8.39
CA SER A 5 -31.08 -28.02 7.09
C SER A 5 -30.24 -29.19 6.60
N LYS A 6 -30.84 -30.37 6.54
CA LYS A 6 -30.27 -31.56 5.89
C LYS A 6 -30.43 -31.40 4.36
N SER A 7 -29.35 -31.25 3.61
CA SER A 7 -29.33 -31.53 2.18
C SER A 7 -28.52 -32.81 1.89
N LYS A 8 -29.13 -33.70 1.14
CA LYS A 8 -28.56 -34.98 0.69
C LYS A 8 -27.61 -34.73 -0.50
N GLY A 9 -26.38 -35.25 -0.40
CA GLY A 9 -25.59 -35.71 -1.53
C GLY A 9 -24.83 -34.60 -2.31
N GLY A 10 -23.58 -34.43 -1.94
CA GLY A 10 -22.56 -33.67 -2.66
C GLY A 10 -21.55 -33.11 -1.66
N GLY A 11 -20.25 -33.37 -1.84
CA GLY A 11 -19.19 -32.89 -0.93
C GLY A 11 -19.19 -31.38 -0.77
N GLY A 12 -20.03 -30.87 0.10
CA GLY A 12 -20.15 -29.45 0.42
C GLY A 12 -19.08 -29.07 1.46
N LEU A 13 -18.31 -28.04 1.18
CA LEU A 13 -17.50 -27.34 2.17
C LEU A 13 -18.45 -26.83 3.27
N THR A 14 -18.36 -27.43 4.45
CA THR A 14 -19.06 -26.92 5.63
C THR A 14 -18.14 -25.87 6.27
N LEU A 15 -18.52 -24.62 6.16
CA LEU A 15 -17.90 -23.55 6.95
C LEU A 15 -18.25 -23.80 8.42
N VAL A 16 -17.32 -24.36 9.19
CA VAL A 16 -17.41 -24.41 10.64
C VAL A 16 -16.96 -23.05 11.15
N ALA A 17 -17.91 -22.14 11.39
CA ALA A 17 -17.63 -20.95 12.16
C ALA A 17 -17.36 -21.38 13.60
N ASN A 18 -16.12 -21.37 14.06
CA ASN A 18 -15.84 -21.42 15.49
C ASN A 18 -16.50 -20.19 16.11
N PRO A 19 -17.37 -20.33 17.12
CA PRO A 19 -17.89 -19.17 17.83
C PRO A 19 -16.71 -18.46 18.48
N ILE A 20 -16.40 -17.26 18.00
CA ILE A 20 -15.42 -16.39 18.64
C ILE A 20 -16.10 -15.92 19.94
N THR A 21 -15.75 -16.56 21.04
CA THR A 21 -16.20 -16.13 22.37
C THR A 21 -15.24 -15.05 22.86
N ARG A 22 -15.79 -13.87 23.13
CA ARG A 22 -15.02 -12.81 23.80
C ARG A 22 -14.83 -13.20 25.28
N HIS A 23 -13.59 -13.21 25.73
CA HIS A 23 -13.31 -13.25 27.17
C HIS A 23 -13.67 -11.88 27.77
N GLU A 24 -14.51 -11.86 28.80
CA GLU A 24 -14.76 -10.65 29.59
C GLU A 24 -13.44 -10.21 30.23
N LEU A 25 -13.05 -8.95 29.96
CA LEU A 25 -11.86 -8.36 30.54
C LEU A 25 -12.13 -7.98 31.98
N THR A 26 -11.26 -8.41 32.90
CA THR A 26 -11.25 -7.90 34.26
C THR A 26 -10.51 -6.56 34.25
N LEU A 27 -11.24 -5.47 34.41
CA LEU A 27 -10.69 -4.12 34.45
C LEU A 27 -9.97 -3.86 35.76
N ASP A 28 -8.81 -3.22 35.73
CA ASP A 28 -8.20 -2.66 36.91
C ASP A 28 -8.94 -1.38 37.37
N PRO A 29 -8.67 -0.84 38.57
CA PRO A 29 -9.40 0.32 39.10
C PRO A 29 -9.32 1.56 38.20
N LEU A 30 -8.18 1.85 37.56
CA LEU A 30 -8.01 3.00 36.67
C LEU A 30 -8.72 2.80 35.34
N GLN A 31 -8.69 1.58 34.81
CA GLN A 31 -9.47 1.22 33.64
C GLN A 31 -10.97 1.34 33.91
N ALA A 32 -11.44 0.85 35.07
CA ALA A 32 -12.84 0.95 35.47
C ALA A 32 -13.28 2.42 35.65
N GLU A 33 -12.41 3.28 36.23
CA GLU A 33 -12.64 4.73 36.31
C GLU A 33 -12.79 5.35 34.92
N ALA A 34 -11.88 5.02 33.99
CA ALA A 34 -11.94 5.51 32.62
C ALA A 34 -13.21 5.08 31.88
N VAL A 35 -13.63 3.83 32.04
CA VAL A 35 -14.85 3.27 31.44
C VAL A 35 -16.11 3.94 31.98
N ALA A 36 -16.14 4.26 33.28
CA ALA A 36 -17.28 4.93 33.92
C ALA A 36 -17.35 6.44 33.63
N HIS A 37 -16.28 7.05 33.12
CA HIS A 37 -16.20 8.50 32.91
C HIS A 37 -17.18 8.97 31.82
N ARG A 38 -17.87 10.10 32.07
CA ARG A 38 -18.87 10.74 31.19
C ARG A 38 -18.83 12.27 31.34
N GLY A 39 -19.33 12.94 30.33
CA GLY A 39 -19.71 14.37 30.38
C GLY A 39 -18.60 15.37 30.09
N THR A 40 -17.32 14.98 30.22
CA THR A 40 -16.16 15.80 29.84
C THR A 40 -15.19 14.97 29.01
N PRO A 41 -14.31 15.57 28.22
CA PRO A 41 -13.30 14.84 27.49
C PRO A 41 -12.38 14.03 28.41
N LEU A 42 -12.06 12.81 28.00
CA LEU A 42 -11.18 11.90 28.71
C LEU A 42 -9.90 11.67 27.90
N ILE A 43 -8.76 11.85 28.54
CA ILE A 43 -7.45 11.50 27.98
C ILE A 43 -6.91 10.28 28.73
N ILE A 44 -6.74 9.16 28.03
CA ILE A 44 -6.15 7.94 28.57
C ILE A 44 -4.69 7.90 28.15
N ARG A 45 -3.80 7.87 29.13
CA ARG A 45 -2.36 7.70 28.95
C ARG A 45 -1.91 6.36 29.52
N GLY A 46 -0.74 5.91 29.16
CA GLY A 46 -0.11 4.71 29.73
C GLY A 46 0.95 4.14 28.80
N ALA A 47 1.86 3.35 29.36
CA ALA A 47 2.89 2.66 28.60
C ALA A 47 2.29 1.53 27.72
N THR A 48 3.12 0.98 26.84
CA THR A 48 2.74 -0.21 26.06
C THR A 48 2.43 -1.38 27.01
N GLY A 49 1.30 -2.07 26.76
CA GLY A 49 0.90 -3.20 27.62
C GLY A 49 -0.12 -2.86 28.72
N THR A 50 -0.38 -1.57 28.99
CA THR A 50 -1.33 -1.14 30.04
C THR A 50 -2.81 -1.26 29.63
N GLY A 51 -3.12 -1.79 28.45
CA GLY A 51 -4.49 -2.03 28.04
C GLY A 51 -5.25 -0.80 27.53
N LYS A 52 -4.56 0.26 27.08
CA LYS A 52 -5.17 1.50 26.57
C LYS A 52 -6.31 1.26 25.57
N THR A 53 -6.03 0.53 24.48
CA THR A 53 -7.03 0.23 23.44
C THR A 53 -8.16 -0.66 23.98
N SER A 54 -7.86 -1.62 24.86
CA SER A 54 -8.88 -2.44 25.51
C SER A 54 -9.80 -1.58 26.36
N THR A 55 -9.27 -0.62 27.10
CA THR A 55 -10.05 0.34 27.89
C THR A 55 -10.94 1.21 26.99
N LEU A 56 -10.42 1.69 25.84
CA LEU A 56 -11.21 2.45 24.86
C LEU A 56 -12.38 1.63 24.32
N ILE A 57 -12.14 0.35 23.98
CA ILE A 57 -13.20 -0.57 23.52
C ILE A 57 -14.25 -0.78 24.63
N GLU A 58 -13.82 -0.97 25.88
CA GLU A 58 -14.76 -1.08 27.02
C GLU A 58 -15.55 0.21 27.26
N CYS A 59 -14.94 1.39 27.07
CA CYS A 59 -15.65 2.67 27.11
C CYS A 59 -16.79 2.72 26.09
N ALA A 60 -16.57 2.21 24.88
CA ALA A 60 -17.61 2.15 23.85
C ALA A 60 -18.70 1.13 24.20
N ILE A 61 -18.32 -0.05 24.65
CA ILE A 61 -19.24 -1.13 25.02
C ILE A 61 -20.13 -0.71 26.19
N ASP A 62 -19.56 -0.07 27.22
CA ASP A 62 -20.30 0.39 28.36
C ASP A 62 -21.34 1.47 28.00
N ARG A 63 -20.99 2.39 27.08
CA ARG A 63 -21.94 3.36 26.53
C ARG A 63 -23.08 2.68 25.77
N ILE A 64 -22.81 1.67 24.96
CA ILE A 64 -23.82 0.89 24.23
C ILE A 64 -24.72 0.15 25.23
N LYS A 65 -24.14 -0.52 26.22
CA LYS A 65 -24.91 -1.21 27.27
C LYS A 65 -25.78 -0.25 28.08
N SER A 66 -25.33 0.99 28.25
CA SER A 66 -26.08 2.08 28.90
C SER A 66 -27.14 2.72 28.04
N GLY A 67 -27.34 2.27 26.78
CA GLY A 67 -28.40 2.70 25.90
C GLY A 67 -27.98 3.66 24.77
N ALA A 68 -26.68 3.95 24.60
CA ALA A 68 -26.23 4.72 23.45
C ALA A 68 -26.43 3.92 22.15
N ALA A 69 -26.93 4.59 21.11
CA ALA A 69 -27.06 3.97 19.80
C ALA A 69 -25.66 3.68 19.23
N THR A 70 -25.46 2.52 18.62
CA THR A 70 -24.16 2.08 18.10
C THR A 70 -23.62 3.02 17.03
N ASP A 71 -24.50 3.61 16.21
CA ASP A 71 -24.16 4.55 15.15
C ASP A 71 -23.93 5.99 15.65
N SER A 72 -24.18 6.25 16.94
CA SER A 72 -23.84 7.52 17.59
C SER A 72 -22.41 7.58 18.14
N ILE A 73 -21.68 6.45 18.11
CA ILE A 73 -20.31 6.33 18.56
C ILE A 73 -19.40 6.25 17.33
N LEU A 74 -18.43 7.15 17.23
CA LEU A 74 -17.41 7.16 16.20
C LEU A 74 -16.04 6.87 16.82
N ILE A 75 -15.42 5.77 16.41
CA ILE A 75 -14.06 5.43 16.82
C ILE A 75 -13.13 5.62 15.63
N LEU A 76 -12.07 6.43 15.82
CA LEU A 76 -11.07 6.73 14.81
C LEU A 76 -9.72 6.10 15.15
N THR A 77 -9.05 5.56 14.14
CA THR A 77 -7.72 4.97 14.26
C THR A 77 -6.92 5.15 12.96
N TYR A 78 -5.64 4.78 12.95
CA TYR A 78 -4.71 5.04 11.83
C TYR A 78 -4.43 3.83 10.95
N GLY A 79 -4.98 2.65 11.28
CA GLY A 79 -4.82 1.41 10.51
C GLY A 79 -6.16 0.75 10.17
N ARG A 80 -6.31 0.24 8.93
CA ARG A 80 -7.52 -0.49 8.52
C ARG A 80 -7.72 -1.78 9.30
N GLU A 81 -6.63 -2.50 9.57
CA GLU A 81 -6.64 -3.73 10.38
C GLU A 81 -7.10 -3.42 11.81
N ARG A 82 -6.53 -2.37 12.40
CA ARG A 82 -6.93 -1.93 13.74
C ARG A 82 -8.40 -1.51 13.82
N ALA A 83 -8.87 -0.77 12.82
CA ALA A 83 -10.29 -0.41 12.73
C ALA A 83 -11.20 -1.65 12.64
N SER A 84 -10.75 -2.70 11.93
CA SER A 84 -11.49 -3.98 11.86
C SER A 84 -11.50 -4.69 13.20
N GLU A 85 -10.35 -4.82 13.88
CA GLU A 85 -10.24 -5.44 15.21
C GLU A 85 -11.15 -4.78 16.25
N ILE A 86 -11.14 -3.43 16.31
CA ILE A 86 -11.97 -2.66 17.23
C ILE A 86 -13.46 -2.89 16.91
N ARG A 87 -13.85 -2.83 15.65
CA ARG A 87 -15.22 -3.08 15.21
C ARG A 87 -15.68 -4.49 15.58
N ASP A 88 -14.88 -5.50 15.28
CA ASP A 88 -15.19 -6.89 15.54
C ASP A 88 -15.37 -7.14 17.05
N ALA A 89 -14.50 -6.54 17.88
CA ALA A 89 -14.62 -6.61 19.34
C ALA A 89 -15.93 -5.99 19.86
N ILE A 90 -16.37 -4.86 19.31
CA ILE A 90 -17.62 -4.20 19.70
C ILE A 90 -18.83 -4.98 19.22
N VAL A 91 -18.83 -5.49 17.98
CA VAL A 91 -19.92 -6.30 17.43
C VAL A 91 -20.13 -7.56 18.25
N LEU A 92 -19.05 -8.26 18.61
CA LEU A 92 -19.09 -9.44 19.46
C LEU A 92 -19.67 -9.15 20.86
N ALA A 93 -19.38 -7.97 21.41
CA ALA A 93 -19.87 -7.59 22.74
C ALA A 93 -21.33 -7.11 22.74
N SER A 94 -21.78 -6.49 21.65
CA SER A 94 -23.14 -5.94 21.53
C SER A 94 -24.18 -6.97 21.11
N GLY A 95 -23.77 -8.16 20.64
CA GLY A 95 -24.65 -9.27 20.25
C GLY A 95 -25.56 -8.98 19.05
N GLY A 96 -25.29 -7.92 18.29
CA GLY A 96 -26.12 -7.45 17.20
C GLY A 96 -25.36 -7.19 15.91
N THR A 97 -26.10 -7.12 14.79
CA THR A 97 -25.60 -6.61 13.50
C THR A 97 -25.50 -5.09 13.55
N VAL A 98 -24.32 -4.55 13.38
CA VAL A 98 -24.08 -3.11 13.27
C VAL A 98 -24.26 -2.69 11.81
N GLN A 99 -25.21 -1.81 11.52
CA GLN A 99 -25.50 -1.36 10.15
C GLN A 99 -24.40 -0.49 9.54
N GLU A 100 -23.68 0.28 10.37
CA GLU A 100 -22.55 1.09 9.95
C GLU A 100 -21.30 0.83 10.81
N PRO A 101 -20.09 0.95 10.25
CA PRO A 101 -18.87 0.69 10.99
C PRO A 101 -18.65 1.74 12.08
N VAL A 102 -18.73 1.31 13.35
CA VAL A 102 -18.42 2.10 14.56
C VAL A 102 -16.96 2.58 14.55
N ALA A 103 -16.04 1.75 14.04
CA ALA A 103 -14.62 2.07 13.95
C ALA A 103 -14.16 2.20 12.49
N ARG A 104 -13.43 3.28 12.19
CA ARG A 104 -12.90 3.58 10.85
C ARG A 104 -11.62 4.40 10.93
N THR A 105 -10.90 4.51 9.81
CA THR A 105 -9.76 5.42 9.70
C THR A 105 -10.21 6.85 9.38
N PHE A 106 -9.38 7.87 9.68
CA PHE A 106 -9.64 9.26 9.29
C PHE A 106 -9.91 9.42 7.79
N HIS A 107 -9.13 8.73 6.95
CA HIS A 107 -9.34 8.76 5.50
C HIS A 107 -10.68 8.15 5.08
N ALA A 108 -11.10 7.04 5.73
CA ALA A 108 -12.40 6.43 5.45
C ALA A 108 -13.56 7.34 5.91
N LEU A 109 -13.38 8.07 7.02
CA LEU A 109 -14.36 9.08 7.46
C LEU A 109 -14.44 10.23 6.45
N ALA A 110 -13.30 10.81 6.05
CA ALA A 110 -13.24 11.89 5.08
C ALA A 110 -13.90 11.49 3.74
N TYR A 111 -13.59 10.28 3.24
CA TYR A 111 -14.24 9.73 2.06
C TYR A 111 -15.75 9.60 2.23
N SER A 112 -16.22 9.11 3.39
CA SER A 112 -17.67 8.99 3.63
C SER A 112 -18.38 10.35 3.70
N ILE A 113 -17.74 11.38 4.30
CA ILE A 113 -18.27 12.75 4.34
C ILE A 113 -18.47 13.26 2.91
N LEU A 114 -17.45 13.16 2.08
CA LEU A 114 -17.52 13.61 0.69
C LEU A 114 -18.54 12.80 -0.13
N SER A 115 -18.61 11.47 0.06
CA SER A 115 -19.52 10.60 -0.70
C SER A 115 -21.00 10.78 -0.35
N MET A 116 -21.33 11.17 0.88
CA MET A 116 -22.72 11.41 1.32
C MET A 116 -23.32 12.68 0.70
N THR A 117 -22.50 13.67 0.44
CA THR A 117 -22.91 15.04 0.25
C THR A 117 -22.56 15.63 -1.10
N ALA A 118 -21.56 15.14 -1.77
CA ALA A 118 -21.10 15.66 -3.06
C ALA A 118 -21.92 15.15 -4.27
N GLY A 119 -23.01 14.42 -4.05
CA GLY A 119 -23.87 13.89 -5.11
C GLY A 119 -23.18 12.86 -6.02
N GLU A 120 -23.69 12.74 -7.24
CA GLU A 120 -23.19 11.75 -8.22
C GLU A 120 -21.73 12.03 -8.65
N ASN A 121 -21.32 13.28 -8.66
CA ASN A 121 -19.98 13.69 -9.11
C ASN A 121 -18.86 13.14 -8.22
N PHE A 122 -19.06 12.99 -6.89
CA PHE A 122 -18.04 12.44 -6.01
C PHE A 122 -17.95 10.90 -6.11
N ARG A 123 -19.05 10.21 -6.44
CA ARG A 123 -19.02 8.75 -6.63
C ARG A 123 -18.09 8.30 -7.75
N GLU A 124 -17.77 9.21 -8.68
CA GLU A 124 -16.83 8.99 -9.77
C GLU A 124 -15.37 9.33 -9.38
N THR A 125 -15.13 9.81 -8.16
CA THR A 125 -13.79 10.17 -7.68
C THR A 125 -12.94 8.94 -7.41
N VAL A 126 -11.76 8.90 -8.02
CA VAL A 126 -10.78 7.82 -7.87
C VAL A 126 -9.63 8.30 -6.98
N LEU A 127 -9.34 7.52 -5.93
CA LEU A 127 -8.14 7.75 -5.13
C LEU A 127 -6.91 7.29 -5.91
N ILE A 128 -5.96 8.19 -6.10
CA ILE A 128 -4.67 7.88 -6.72
C ILE A 128 -3.86 7.00 -5.76
N SER A 129 -3.36 5.88 -6.25
CA SER A 129 -2.43 5.06 -5.47
C SER A 129 -1.05 5.71 -5.37
N GLY A 130 -0.28 5.41 -4.33
CA GLY A 130 1.09 5.92 -4.20
C GLY A 130 1.98 5.55 -5.39
N ALA A 131 1.77 4.39 -6.01
CA ALA A 131 2.50 3.96 -7.19
C ALA A 131 2.14 4.78 -8.44
N GLU A 132 0.87 5.13 -8.62
CA GLU A 132 0.44 6.01 -9.71
C GLU A 132 0.98 7.42 -9.53
N GLN A 133 0.99 7.94 -8.30
CA GLN A 133 1.57 9.24 -7.98
C GLN A 133 3.07 9.26 -8.25
N GLU A 134 3.82 8.22 -7.80
CA GLU A 134 5.25 8.07 -8.08
C GLU A 134 5.54 8.00 -9.59
N ALA A 135 4.71 7.28 -10.36
CA ALA A 135 4.85 7.20 -11.82
C ALA A 135 4.60 8.56 -12.48
N PHE A 136 3.60 9.30 -12.03
CA PHE A 136 3.32 10.63 -12.57
C PHE A 136 4.42 11.65 -12.23
N ILE A 137 4.93 11.64 -10.99
CA ILE A 137 6.10 12.43 -10.58
C ILE A 137 7.30 12.12 -11.48
N LYS A 138 7.55 10.84 -11.77
CA LYS A 138 8.64 10.41 -12.63
C LYS A 138 8.50 10.98 -14.05
N ILE A 139 7.32 10.88 -14.65
CA ILE A 139 7.05 11.41 -15.99
C ILE A 139 7.30 12.92 -16.05
N LEU A 140 6.86 13.67 -15.06
CA LEU A 140 7.10 15.12 -15.00
C LEU A 140 8.58 15.46 -14.83
N LEU A 141 9.32 14.69 -14.02
CA LEU A 141 10.76 14.86 -13.87
C LEU A 141 11.53 14.53 -15.15
N GLU A 142 11.14 13.46 -15.86
CA GLU A 142 11.70 13.11 -17.17
C GLU A 142 11.48 14.25 -18.18
N GLY A 143 10.26 14.78 -18.28
CA GLY A 143 9.98 15.93 -19.14
C GLY A 143 10.79 17.17 -18.76
N ASN A 144 10.92 17.47 -17.46
CA ASN A 144 11.75 18.59 -17.01
C ASN A 144 13.24 18.45 -17.39
N ILE A 145 13.75 17.23 -17.36
CA ILE A 145 15.14 16.96 -17.80
C ILE A 145 15.28 17.14 -19.30
N GLU A 146 14.33 16.66 -20.11
CA GLU A 146 14.29 16.82 -21.57
C GLU A 146 14.18 18.30 -21.97
N ASP A 147 13.38 19.09 -21.24
CA ASP A 147 13.19 20.52 -21.44
C ASP A 147 14.37 21.38 -20.92
N GLY A 148 15.38 20.75 -20.31
CA GLY A 148 16.57 21.44 -19.80
C GLY A 148 16.31 22.31 -18.57
N VAL A 149 15.34 21.93 -17.75
CA VAL A 149 14.99 22.66 -16.51
C VAL A 149 16.13 22.62 -15.50
N ASP A 150 16.61 23.79 -15.07
CA ASP A 150 17.82 24.01 -14.28
C ASP A 150 17.58 24.45 -12.83
N TRP A 151 16.33 24.47 -12.35
CA TRP A 151 16.04 24.97 -10.99
C TRP A 151 16.43 24.00 -9.85
N TRP A 152 16.76 22.73 -10.19
CA TRP A 152 17.27 21.77 -9.22
C TRP A 152 18.74 22.06 -8.87
N PRO A 153 19.18 21.82 -7.62
CA PRO A 153 20.58 21.95 -7.25
C PRO A 153 21.48 21.08 -8.12
N LEU A 154 22.69 21.58 -8.41
CA LEU A 154 23.67 20.90 -9.29
C LEU A 154 23.99 19.48 -8.79
N GLU A 155 23.96 19.25 -7.47
CA GLU A 155 24.19 17.93 -6.88
C GLU A 155 23.17 16.88 -7.36
N LEU A 156 21.97 17.32 -7.78
CA LEU A 156 20.90 16.46 -8.30
C LEU A 156 20.87 16.43 -9.83
N LEU A 157 21.35 17.48 -10.49
CA LEU A 157 21.42 17.53 -11.96
C LEU A 157 22.61 16.74 -12.51
N GLY A 158 23.66 16.55 -11.70
CA GLY A 158 24.91 15.93 -12.13
C GLY A 158 25.89 16.96 -12.70
N ASP A 159 27.14 16.52 -12.98
CA ASP A 159 28.20 17.39 -13.45
C ASP A 159 27.95 17.77 -14.92
N VAL A 160 27.71 19.06 -15.17
CA VAL A 160 27.44 19.64 -16.50
C VAL A 160 28.66 19.50 -17.44
N ASN A 161 29.84 19.21 -16.88
CA ASN A 161 31.12 19.14 -17.61
C ASN A 161 31.53 17.69 -17.95
N ALA A 162 30.76 16.67 -17.61
CA ALA A 162 31.06 15.32 -18.02
C ALA A 162 30.74 15.14 -19.51
N GLU A 163 31.71 14.67 -20.29
CA GLU A 163 31.59 14.43 -21.75
C GLU A 163 30.48 13.44 -22.15
N ASN A 164 29.77 12.88 -21.17
CA ASN A 164 28.57 12.02 -21.35
C ASN A 164 27.33 12.73 -20.82
N SER A 165 26.67 13.52 -21.64
CA SER A 165 25.38 14.19 -21.37
C SER A 165 24.22 13.26 -21.05
N ILE A 166 24.42 11.94 -21.12
CA ILE A 166 23.41 10.90 -20.81
C ILE A 166 23.13 10.78 -19.30
N MET A 167 23.91 11.42 -18.43
CA MET A 167 23.80 11.29 -16.97
C MET A 167 23.17 12.49 -16.26
N MET A 168 22.74 13.54 -16.98
CA MET A 168 22.07 14.69 -16.38
C MET A 168 20.70 14.26 -15.81
N GLY A 169 20.46 14.62 -14.54
CA GLY A 169 19.17 14.39 -13.89
C GLY A 169 18.92 12.96 -13.40
N GLN A 170 19.82 12.00 -13.59
CA GLN A 170 19.64 10.62 -13.11
C GLN A 170 19.33 10.52 -11.60
N PRO A 171 19.94 11.32 -10.70
CA PRO A 171 19.57 11.32 -9.29
C PRO A 171 18.10 11.67 -9.03
N LEU A 172 17.50 12.54 -9.85
CA LEU A 172 16.10 12.94 -9.76
C LEU A 172 15.14 11.79 -10.10
N LEU A 173 15.57 10.85 -10.96
CA LEU A 173 14.77 9.70 -11.40
C LEU A 173 14.91 8.48 -10.49
N THR A 174 15.72 8.57 -9.44
CA THR A 174 15.85 7.47 -8.48
C THR A 174 14.54 7.29 -7.69
N GLN A 175 14.19 6.04 -7.43
CA GLN A 175 12.99 5.70 -6.67
C GLN A 175 12.98 6.34 -5.26
N GLY A 176 14.17 6.50 -4.66
CA GLY A 176 14.33 7.18 -3.37
C GLY A 176 13.92 8.64 -3.44
N PHE A 177 14.47 9.38 -4.42
CA PHE A 177 14.15 10.80 -4.61
C PHE A 177 12.67 11.03 -4.93
N ILE A 178 12.09 10.24 -5.83
CA ILE A 178 10.67 10.33 -6.19
C ILE A 178 9.78 10.14 -4.95
N ARG A 179 10.11 9.19 -4.08
CA ARG A 179 9.37 8.97 -2.83
C ARG A 179 9.53 10.12 -1.85
N GLU A 180 10.73 10.62 -1.66
CA GLU A 180 10.97 11.78 -0.77
C GLU A 180 10.25 13.02 -1.27
N LEU A 181 10.25 13.28 -2.58
CA LEU A 181 9.53 14.40 -3.18
C LEU A 181 8.01 14.26 -2.99
N ARG A 182 7.45 13.06 -3.26
CA ARG A 182 6.05 12.74 -2.96
C ARG A 182 5.72 12.98 -1.50
N ASP A 183 6.53 12.45 -0.59
CA ASP A 183 6.31 12.54 0.85
C ASP A 183 6.40 14.00 1.35
N LEU A 184 7.31 14.81 0.78
CA LEU A 184 7.38 16.25 1.06
C LEU A 184 6.09 16.98 0.64
N MET A 185 5.59 16.73 -0.57
CA MET A 185 4.33 17.31 -1.05
C MET A 185 3.16 16.90 -0.17
N MET A 186 3.08 15.61 0.22
CA MET A 186 2.06 15.12 1.13
C MET A 186 2.14 15.80 2.50
N ARG A 187 3.33 15.91 3.11
CA ARG A 187 3.53 16.59 4.39
C ARG A 187 3.16 18.07 4.35
N ALA A 188 3.45 18.74 3.24
CA ALA A 188 3.03 20.12 3.02
C ALA A 188 1.49 20.25 2.94
N THR A 189 0.84 19.38 2.17
CA THR A 189 -0.62 19.31 2.04
C THR A 189 -1.30 19.05 3.39
N GLU A 190 -0.81 18.12 4.20
CA GLU A 190 -1.34 17.82 5.53
C GLU A 190 -1.22 19.02 6.49
N ARG A 191 -0.21 19.86 6.30
CA ARG A 191 -0.01 21.11 7.05
C ARG A 191 -0.74 22.30 6.47
N ASN A 192 -1.57 22.07 5.43
CA ASN A 192 -2.28 23.10 4.69
C ASN A 192 -1.36 24.19 4.15
N LEU A 193 -0.18 23.81 3.69
CA LEU A 193 0.76 24.71 3.02
C LEU A 193 0.47 24.71 1.51
N SER A 194 0.62 25.87 0.91
CA SER A 194 0.71 26.01 -0.55
C SER A 194 2.15 25.78 -1.04
N PRO A 195 2.37 25.59 -2.35
CA PRO A 195 3.72 25.58 -2.91
C PRO A 195 4.51 26.84 -2.55
N GLU A 196 3.89 28.00 -2.54
CA GLU A 196 4.48 29.29 -2.17
C GLU A 196 4.89 29.32 -0.69
N ASP A 197 4.06 28.78 0.21
CA ASP A 197 4.38 28.65 1.64
C ASP A 197 5.57 27.72 1.86
N LEU A 198 5.64 26.60 1.13
CA LEU A 198 6.76 25.66 1.20
C LEU A 198 8.07 26.35 0.76
N ALA A 199 8.02 27.11 -0.34
CA ALA A 199 9.20 27.84 -0.84
C ALA A 199 9.68 28.90 0.18
N LEU A 200 8.74 29.65 0.79
CA LEU A 200 9.07 30.66 1.81
C LEU A 200 9.67 30.02 3.06
N LYS A 201 9.12 28.89 3.52
CA LYS A 201 9.66 28.13 4.65
C LYS A 201 11.05 27.60 4.33
N GLY A 202 11.26 27.04 3.14
CA GLY A 202 12.57 26.56 2.69
C GLY A 202 13.62 27.66 2.73
N LYS A 203 13.28 28.85 2.22
CA LYS A 203 14.15 30.02 2.28
C LYS A 203 14.49 30.43 3.71
N ARG A 204 13.48 30.45 4.61
CA ARG A 204 13.66 30.85 6.02
C ARG A 204 14.52 29.87 6.81
N LEU A 205 14.36 28.56 6.55
CA LEU A 205 15.06 27.49 7.26
C LEU A 205 16.41 27.15 6.64
N GLY A 206 16.74 27.71 5.46
CA GLY A 206 17.96 27.37 4.73
C GLY A 206 17.89 26.01 4.01
N GLU A 207 16.69 25.48 3.82
CA GLU A 207 16.45 24.19 3.16
C GLU A 207 16.49 24.35 1.63
N LYS A 208 17.67 24.15 1.05
CA LYS A 208 17.92 24.42 -0.36
C LYS A 208 17.08 23.59 -1.35
N PHE A 209 16.59 22.41 -0.92
CA PHE A 209 15.76 21.54 -1.77
C PHE A 209 14.27 21.91 -1.76
N TRP A 210 13.79 22.66 -0.77
CA TRP A 210 12.37 22.94 -0.65
C TRP A 210 11.86 23.96 -1.68
N GLN A 211 12.71 24.89 -2.12
CA GLN A 211 12.31 25.86 -3.15
C GLN A 211 12.10 25.19 -4.53
N PRO A 212 13.05 24.37 -5.06
CA PRO A 212 12.83 23.62 -6.30
C PRO A 212 11.68 22.61 -6.16
N ALA A 213 11.55 21.92 -5.01
CA ALA A 213 10.44 21.03 -4.76
C ALA A 213 9.07 21.75 -4.77
N ALA A 214 9.01 22.97 -4.26
CA ALA A 214 7.80 23.79 -4.31
C ALA A 214 7.43 24.19 -5.75
N ARG A 215 8.41 24.53 -6.60
CA ARG A 215 8.18 24.79 -8.03
C ARG A 215 7.66 23.55 -8.74
N PHE A 216 8.28 22.40 -8.49
CA PHE A 216 7.82 21.13 -9.02
C PHE A 216 6.39 20.79 -8.54
N TRP A 217 6.10 20.99 -7.27
CA TRP A 217 4.76 20.75 -6.72
C TRP A 217 3.70 21.62 -7.38
N LYS A 218 4.01 22.90 -7.64
CA LYS A 218 3.13 23.79 -8.39
C LYS A 218 2.85 23.24 -9.80
N GLN A 219 3.90 22.86 -10.54
CA GLN A 219 3.78 22.23 -11.86
C GLN A 219 2.93 20.95 -11.80
N TYR A 220 3.18 20.10 -10.78
CA TYR A 220 2.39 18.87 -10.55
C TYR A 220 0.89 19.17 -10.41
N LEU A 221 0.52 20.18 -9.62
CA LEU A 221 -0.88 20.60 -9.44
C LEU A 221 -1.49 21.15 -10.72
N GLU A 222 -0.77 22.00 -11.46
CA GLU A 222 -1.21 22.58 -12.73
C GLU A 222 -1.46 21.50 -13.79
N VAL A 223 -0.49 20.61 -14.00
CA VAL A 223 -0.63 19.51 -15.00
C VAL A 223 -1.71 18.52 -14.57
N SER A 224 -1.86 18.22 -13.27
CA SER A 224 -2.94 17.37 -12.79
C SER A 224 -4.31 17.96 -13.11
N ALA A 225 -4.50 19.28 -12.88
CA ALA A 225 -5.75 19.98 -13.18
C ALA A 225 -6.05 20.01 -14.69
N ASP A 226 -5.04 20.23 -15.53
CA ASP A 226 -5.17 20.21 -16.99
C ASP A 226 -5.57 18.82 -17.50
N MET A 227 -4.94 17.75 -16.97
CA MET A 227 -5.30 16.36 -17.31
C MET A 227 -6.74 16.01 -16.92
N GLU A 228 -7.21 16.48 -15.77
CA GLU A 228 -8.59 16.28 -15.33
C GLU A 228 -9.57 17.02 -16.25
N SER A 229 -9.22 18.23 -16.68
CA SER A 229 -10.04 19.04 -17.59
C SER A 229 -10.12 18.45 -19.01
N ALA A 230 -9.05 17.79 -19.45
CA ALA A 230 -8.96 17.17 -20.79
C ALA A 230 -9.59 15.78 -20.86
N ALA A 231 -9.79 15.09 -19.74
CA ALA A 231 -10.35 13.75 -19.69
C ALA A 231 -11.88 13.81 -19.96
N ALA A 232 -12.32 13.20 -21.06
CA ALA A 232 -13.74 13.10 -21.43
C ALA A 232 -14.60 12.31 -20.43
N ASP A 233 -13.96 11.46 -19.60
CA ASP A 233 -14.51 10.77 -18.43
C ASP A 233 -13.96 11.48 -17.19
N SER A 234 -14.55 12.61 -16.79
CA SER A 234 -14.08 13.47 -15.71
C SER A 234 -14.24 12.79 -14.32
N LYS A 235 -13.49 11.74 -14.09
CA LYS A 235 -13.31 11.20 -12.73
C LYS A 235 -12.29 12.06 -12.02
N MET A 236 -12.72 12.75 -10.98
CA MET A 236 -11.85 13.56 -10.15
C MET A 236 -10.83 12.63 -9.46
N ARG A 237 -9.54 12.84 -9.72
CA ARG A 237 -8.45 12.08 -9.11
C ARG A 237 -7.98 12.80 -7.86
N ILE A 238 -8.21 12.20 -6.70
CA ILE A 238 -7.81 12.80 -5.41
C ILE A 238 -6.64 12.02 -4.82
N ASP A 239 -5.60 12.76 -4.44
CA ASP A 239 -4.50 12.25 -3.63
C ASP A 239 -5.00 11.91 -2.20
N PRO A 240 -4.57 10.80 -1.60
CA PRO A 240 -4.91 10.49 -0.21
C PRO A 240 -4.62 11.61 0.80
N ALA A 241 -3.58 12.43 0.60
CA ALA A 241 -3.29 13.56 1.46
C ALA A 241 -4.30 14.72 1.30
N GLN A 242 -4.94 14.84 0.14
CA GLN A 242 -5.91 15.91 -0.15
C GLN A 242 -7.31 15.58 0.37
N ILE A 243 -7.65 14.30 0.53
CA ILE A 243 -9.03 13.89 0.86
C ILE A 243 -9.52 14.46 2.19
N ILE A 244 -8.63 14.56 3.19
CA ILE A 244 -8.98 15.12 4.51
C ILE A 244 -9.22 16.63 4.39
N ASN A 245 -8.36 17.35 3.67
CA ASN A 245 -8.53 18.78 3.43
C ASN A 245 -9.78 19.06 2.59
N ALA A 246 -10.09 18.24 1.60
CA ALA A 246 -11.32 18.33 0.82
C ALA A 246 -12.57 18.13 1.71
N ALA A 247 -12.54 17.15 2.61
CA ALA A 247 -13.63 16.93 3.56
C ALA A 247 -13.80 18.12 4.52
N ILE A 248 -12.70 18.72 5.00
CA ILE A 248 -12.75 19.93 5.84
C ILE A 248 -13.38 21.09 5.06
N ALA A 249 -12.89 21.37 3.85
CA ALA A 249 -13.42 22.44 3.00
C ALA A 249 -14.91 22.22 2.69
N HIS A 250 -15.31 20.97 2.46
CA HIS A 250 -16.70 20.62 2.23
C HIS A 250 -17.58 20.90 3.46
N LEU A 251 -17.14 20.52 4.66
CA LEU A 251 -17.85 20.78 5.91
C LEU A 251 -17.92 22.30 6.22
N ASP A 252 -16.87 23.04 5.91
CA ASP A 252 -16.84 24.49 6.10
C ASP A 252 -17.79 25.20 5.12
N ALA A 253 -18.02 24.66 3.91
CA ALA A 253 -18.96 25.14 2.92
C ALA A 253 -20.43 24.74 3.21
N HIS A 254 -20.64 23.66 3.98
CA HIS A 254 -21.95 23.06 4.28
C HIS A 254 -22.18 22.91 5.79
N PRO A 255 -22.46 24.00 6.53
CA PRO A 255 -22.65 23.97 7.99
C PRO A 255 -23.78 23.04 8.44
N GLU A 256 -24.81 22.84 7.61
CA GLU A 256 -25.95 21.95 7.88
C GLU A 256 -25.47 20.50 8.00
N ILE A 257 -24.56 20.06 7.15
CA ILE A 257 -23.98 18.71 7.17
C ILE A 257 -23.14 18.51 8.42
N LEU A 258 -22.34 19.53 8.74
CA LEU A 258 -21.55 19.51 9.97
C LEU A 258 -22.44 19.39 11.21
N ALA A 259 -23.56 20.12 11.24
CA ALA A 259 -24.53 20.04 12.33
C ALA A 259 -25.16 18.67 12.45
N ASP A 260 -25.52 18.03 11.32
CA ASP A 260 -26.07 16.67 11.29
C ASP A 260 -25.05 15.63 11.76
N LEU A 261 -23.79 15.75 11.34
CA LEU A 261 -22.72 14.85 11.81
C LEU A 261 -22.47 14.99 13.30
N ARG A 262 -22.44 16.23 13.83
CA ARG A 262 -22.31 16.49 15.27
C ARG A 262 -23.49 15.98 16.09
N LYS A 263 -24.72 16.06 15.54
CA LYS A 263 -25.91 15.50 16.16
C LYS A 263 -25.88 13.99 16.16
N ARG A 264 -25.37 13.40 15.09
CA ARG A 264 -25.25 11.95 14.94
C ARG A 264 -24.16 11.38 15.85
N PHE A 265 -22.93 11.90 15.75
CA PHE A 265 -21.80 11.40 16.53
C PHE A 265 -21.71 12.14 17.87
N THR A 266 -22.46 11.63 18.85
CA THR A 266 -22.47 12.20 20.21
C THR A 266 -21.23 11.84 21.01
N THR A 267 -20.56 10.73 20.66
CA THR A 267 -19.33 10.26 21.28
C THR A 267 -18.27 10.03 20.21
N ILE A 268 -17.10 10.65 20.36
CA ILE A 268 -15.95 10.45 19.47
C ILE A 268 -14.79 9.92 20.28
N MET A 269 -14.24 8.79 19.85
CA MET A 269 -13.11 8.11 20.49
C MET A 269 -11.96 7.97 19.50
N ILE A 270 -10.72 8.20 19.93
CA ILE A 270 -9.54 8.10 19.09
C ILE A 270 -8.51 7.20 19.75
N ASP A 271 -8.15 6.11 19.08
CA ASP A 271 -7.04 5.25 19.49
C ASP A 271 -5.73 5.76 18.89
N GLU A 272 -4.62 5.66 19.62
CA GLU A 272 -3.27 6.04 19.17
C GLU A 272 -3.17 7.51 18.67
N PHE A 273 -3.77 8.46 19.40
CA PHE A 273 -3.89 9.86 18.96
C PHE A 273 -2.55 10.55 18.66
N GLN A 274 -1.43 10.09 19.24
CA GLN A 274 -0.07 10.54 18.91
C GLN A 274 0.32 10.30 17.44
N GLU A 275 -0.38 9.40 16.74
CA GLU A 275 -0.17 9.15 15.30
C GLU A 275 -0.88 10.18 14.41
N SER A 276 -1.62 11.14 14.97
CA SER A 276 -2.35 12.14 14.19
C SER A 276 -1.42 13.11 13.46
N ASP A 277 -1.76 13.40 12.21
CA ASP A 277 -1.23 14.50 11.45
C ASP A 277 -2.05 15.79 11.64
N PRO A 278 -1.54 16.97 11.24
CA PRO A 278 -2.26 18.23 11.40
C PRO A 278 -3.59 18.31 10.65
N ALA A 279 -3.77 17.66 9.50
CA ALA A 279 -5.04 17.67 8.77
C ALA A 279 -6.12 16.88 9.51
N GLN A 280 -5.75 15.73 10.08
CA GLN A 280 -6.64 14.89 10.87
C GLN A 280 -7.12 15.60 12.13
N ARG A 281 -6.23 16.36 12.81
CA ARG A 281 -6.62 17.17 13.96
C ARG A 281 -7.58 18.30 13.57
N ARG A 282 -7.33 18.99 12.43
CA ARG A 282 -8.27 20.00 11.93
C ARG A 282 -9.65 19.43 11.58
N LEU A 283 -9.70 18.21 11.00
CA LEU A 283 -10.99 17.53 10.78
C LEU A 283 -11.68 17.21 12.11
N LEU A 284 -10.92 16.74 13.08
CA LEU A 284 -11.43 16.42 14.41
C LEU A 284 -12.02 17.65 15.11
N GLU A 285 -11.38 18.82 15.01
CA GLU A 285 -11.87 20.09 15.56
C GLU A 285 -13.28 20.46 15.07
N ARG A 286 -13.63 20.08 13.83
CA ARG A 286 -14.98 20.31 13.31
C ARG A 286 -16.01 19.37 13.92
N LEU A 287 -15.62 18.17 14.28
CA LEU A 287 -16.56 17.10 14.65
C LEU A 287 -16.67 16.88 16.16
N ILE A 288 -15.58 17.11 16.90
CA ILE A 288 -15.48 16.70 18.30
C ILE A 288 -16.43 17.52 19.19
N GLY A 289 -17.12 16.79 20.08
CA GLY A 289 -18.01 17.35 21.09
C GLY A 289 -17.48 17.18 22.50
N SER A 290 -18.38 17.33 23.49
CA SER A 290 -18.04 17.22 24.92
C SER A 290 -17.76 15.78 25.37
N ASP A 291 -18.34 14.76 24.74
CA ASP A 291 -18.03 13.35 25.06
C ASP A 291 -16.98 12.81 24.10
N ALA A 292 -15.72 13.00 24.46
CA ALA A 292 -14.58 12.56 23.69
C ALA A 292 -13.64 11.70 24.54
N VAL A 293 -13.06 10.64 23.95
CA VAL A 293 -12.05 9.78 24.57
C VAL A 293 -10.83 9.71 23.68
N LEU A 294 -9.69 10.21 24.13
CA LEU A 294 -8.43 10.20 23.39
C LEU A 294 -7.42 9.29 24.10
N VAL A 295 -6.92 8.31 23.36
CA VAL A 295 -5.83 7.45 23.83
C VAL A 295 -4.51 7.97 23.29
N VAL A 296 -3.56 8.27 24.16
CA VAL A 296 -2.29 8.92 23.81
C VAL A 296 -1.11 8.21 24.45
N ASP A 297 -0.12 7.85 23.63
CA ASP A 297 1.18 7.35 24.09
C ASP A 297 2.30 8.00 23.24
N PRO A 298 2.79 9.18 23.63
CA PRO A 298 3.73 9.94 22.81
C PRO A 298 5.10 9.27 22.64
N GLU A 299 5.45 8.34 23.53
CA GLU A 299 6.73 7.61 23.47
C GLU A 299 6.76 6.53 22.38
N VAL A 300 5.59 6.09 21.90
CA VAL A 300 5.44 4.98 20.95
C VAL A 300 4.95 5.45 19.57
N ALA A 301 5.21 6.69 19.19
CA ALA A 301 4.86 7.18 17.86
C ALA A 301 5.76 6.56 16.79
N VAL A 302 5.20 5.67 15.98
CA VAL A 302 5.92 4.95 14.89
C VAL A 302 5.72 5.59 13.53
N GLY A 303 4.73 6.47 13.37
CA GLY A 303 4.33 7.08 12.11
C GLY A 303 5.02 8.41 11.79
N ARG A 304 6.08 8.85 12.51
CA ARG A 304 6.75 10.14 12.26
C ARG A 304 7.20 10.29 10.80
N PHE A 305 7.68 9.23 10.17
CA PHE A 305 8.05 9.22 8.74
C PHE A 305 6.84 9.39 7.80
N ARG A 306 5.62 9.16 8.29
CA ARG A 306 4.36 9.34 7.56
C ARG A 306 3.61 10.61 7.96
N GLY A 307 4.22 11.51 8.74
CA GLY A 307 3.65 12.79 9.14
C GLY A 307 2.97 12.84 10.49
N SER A 308 2.99 11.74 11.27
CA SER A 308 2.57 11.77 12.67
C SER A 308 3.32 12.85 13.42
N ASP A 309 2.58 13.59 14.24
CA ASP A 309 3.10 14.73 15.00
C ASP A 309 2.69 14.59 16.48
N PRO A 310 3.43 13.74 17.23
CA PRO A 310 3.10 13.46 18.63
C PRO A 310 3.11 14.70 19.51
N ASP A 311 4.06 15.61 19.29
CA ASP A 311 4.19 16.83 20.08
C ASP A 311 2.98 17.77 19.82
N GLY A 312 2.57 17.88 18.54
CA GLY A 312 1.36 18.60 18.18
C GLY A 312 0.07 17.92 18.67
N ALA A 313 0.05 16.59 18.81
CA ALA A 313 -1.08 15.88 19.39
C ALA A 313 -1.24 16.16 20.90
N ILE A 314 -0.12 16.23 21.65
CA ILE A 314 -0.13 16.61 23.05
C ILE A 314 -0.59 18.05 23.21
N ALA A 315 0.03 18.98 22.46
CA ALA A 315 -0.36 20.38 22.48
C ALA A 315 -1.85 20.58 22.11
N TYR A 316 -2.36 19.77 21.17
CA TYR A 316 -3.78 19.78 20.82
C TYR A 316 -4.65 19.38 22.02
N CYS A 317 -4.31 18.30 22.74
CA CYS A 317 -5.05 17.89 23.92
C CYS A 317 -5.09 18.99 24.99
N GLU A 318 -3.95 19.61 25.26
CA GLU A 318 -3.80 20.65 26.28
C GLU A 318 -4.56 21.93 25.93
N ASN A 319 -4.52 22.35 24.66
CA ASN A 319 -5.15 23.59 24.22
C ASN A 319 -6.65 23.43 23.97
N THR A 320 -7.08 22.30 23.43
CA THR A 320 -8.49 22.08 23.04
C THR A 320 -9.33 21.61 24.21
N PHE A 321 -8.73 20.87 25.13
CA PHE A 321 -9.42 20.26 26.28
C PHE A 321 -8.73 20.57 27.60
N PRO A 322 -8.65 21.85 28.01
CA PRO A 322 -7.96 22.23 29.26
C PRO A 322 -8.59 21.59 30.51
N ASP A 323 -9.89 21.30 30.45
CA ASP A 323 -10.64 20.67 31.55
C ASP A 323 -10.82 19.17 31.39
N ALA A 324 -10.07 18.52 30.47
CA ALA A 324 -10.16 17.09 30.27
C ALA A 324 -9.68 16.30 31.51
N ARG A 325 -10.42 15.23 31.83
CA ARG A 325 -9.94 14.26 32.81
C ARG A 325 -8.81 13.44 32.19
N THR A 326 -7.64 13.48 32.78
CA THR A 326 -6.52 12.62 32.36
C THR A 326 -6.40 11.45 33.34
N ILE A 327 -6.40 10.20 32.80
CA ILE A 327 -6.18 8.97 33.55
C ILE A 327 -4.95 8.28 32.95
N THR A 328 -3.96 8.01 33.80
CA THR A 328 -2.74 7.29 33.40
C THR A 328 -2.83 5.85 33.89
N LEU A 329 -2.90 4.91 32.96
CA LEU A 329 -2.92 3.48 33.26
C LEU A 329 -1.51 3.03 33.64
N GLU A 330 -1.36 2.37 34.80
CA GLU A 330 -0.08 2.00 35.35
C GLU A 330 0.18 0.49 35.30
N THR A 331 -0.88 -0.33 35.27
CA THR A 331 -0.77 -1.78 35.34
C THR A 331 -0.29 -2.34 34.01
N ASP A 332 0.87 -2.98 33.96
CA ASP A 332 1.33 -3.73 32.80
C ASP A 332 0.70 -5.13 32.78
N HIS A 333 -0.24 -5.34 31.85
CA HIS A 333 -0.95 -6.62 31.67
C HIS A 333 -0.19 -7.62 30.80
N ARG A 334 0.91 -7.22 30.17
CA ARG A 334 1.74 -8.09 29.31
C ARG A 334 2.98 -8.63 30.00
N GLY A 335 3.37 -8.02 31.12
CA GLY A 335 4.60 -8.30 31.83
C GLY A 335 5.82 -7.67 31.16
N THR A 336 6.89 -7.52 31.95
CA THR A 336 8.14 -6.95 31.45
C THR A 336 8.81 -7.93 30.46
N PRO A 337 8.99 -7.58 29.18
CA PRO A 337 9.62 -8.48 28.22
C PRO A 337 11.09 -8.69 28.56
N HIS A 338 11.57 -9.92 28.46
CA HIS A 338 12.99 -10.20 28.48
C HIS A 338 13.64 -9.59 27.22
N LYS A 339 14.47 -8.56 27.43
CA LYS A 339 15.23 -7.91 26.35
C LYS A 339 16.67 -8.39 26.39
N PHE A 340 17.16 -8.89 25.27
CA PHE A 340 18.58 -9.16 25.08
C PHE A 340 18.99 -8.68 23.68
N ALA A 341 20.25 -8.32 23.54
CA ALA A 341 20.85 -7.96 22.26
C ALA A 341 21.99 -8.94 21.98
N ILE A 342 22.06 -9.39 20.74
CA ILE A 342 23.11 -10.29 20.25
C ILE A 342 23.71 -9.67 19.01
N GLU A 343 25.01 -9.64 18.95
CA GLU A 343 25.78 -9.27 17.78
C GLU A 343 26.30 -10.55 17.12
N LEU A 344 26.06 -10.70 15.81
CA LEU A 344 26.44 -11.85 15.03
C LEU A 344 27.35 -11.44 13.88
N LYS A 345 28.17 -12.37 13.38
CA LYS A 345 29.26 -12.06 12.45
C LYS A 345 28.80 -11.85 10.99
N SER A 346 27.62 -12.34 10.64
CA SER A 346 27.11 -12.25 9.27
C SER A 346 25.58 -12.33 9.22
N GLU A 347 24.99 -11.82 8.14
CA GLU A 347 23.54 -11.93 7.86
C GLU A 347 23.06 -13.40 7.82
N SER A 348 23.90 -14.32 7.36
CA SER A 348 23.56 -15.75 7.32
C SER A 348 23.50 -16.35 8.72
N GLU A 349 24.43 -15.99 9.60
CA GLU A 349 24.45 -16.43 10.99
C GLU A 349 23.24 -15.83 11.74
N GLU A 350 22.93 -14.57 11.51
CA GLU A 350 21.75 -13.90 12.06
C GLU A 350 20.46 -14.62 11.65
N ALA A 351 20.30 -14.91 10.35
CA ALA A 351 19.13 -15.60 9.84
C ALA A 351 18.95 -17.01 10.44
N GLN A 352 20.05 -17.76 10.57
CA GLN A 352 20.03 -19.08 11.20
C GLN A 352 19.72 -19.02 12.68
N TYR A 353 20.29 -18.04 13.39
CA TYR A 353 20.04 -17.82 14.81
C TYR A 353 18.57 -17.48 15.08
N ILE A 354 17.99 -16.58 14.28
CA ILE A 354 16.56 -16.23 14.36
C ILE A 354 15.70 -17.49 14.15
N ALA A 355 15.98 -18.28 13.11
CA ALA A 355 15.24 -19.52 12.85
C ALA A 355 15.37 -20.53 14.00
N TYR A 356 16.56 -20.66 14.59
CA TYR A 356 16.78 -21.49 15.78
C TYR A 356 15.95 -21.03 16.97
N GLN A 357 15.97 -19.74 17.31
CA GLN A 357 15.24 -19.20 18.47
C GLN A 357 13.72 -19.36 18.30
N ILE A 358 13.19 -19.13 17.11
CA ILE A 358 11.77 -19.34 16.81
C ILE A 358 11.38 -20.79 16.99
N LYS A 359 12.20 -21.71 16.45
CA LYS A 359 11.94 -23.15 16.58
C LYS A 359 12.03 -23.63 18.02
N ARG A 360 12.98 -23.06 18.78
CA ARG A 360 13.11 -23.31 20.21
C ARG A 360 11.89 -22.83 21.00
N ALA A 361 11.46 -21.59 20.79
CA ALA A 361 10.26 -21.04 21.43
C ALA A 361 9.01 -21.88 21.14
N HIS A 362 8.85 -22.29 19.88
CA HIS A 362 7.73 -23.14 19.48
C HIS A 362 7.78 -24.53 20.15
N LEU A 363 8.91 -25.22 20.08
CA LEU A 363 9.04 -26.61 20.52
C LEU A 363 9.19 -26.77 22.02
N MET A 364 9.88 -25.84 22.69
CA MET A 364 10.21 -25.94 24.12
C MET A 364 9.28 -25.12 25.02
N GLU A 365 8.76 -24.02 24.51
CA GLU A 365 7.93 -23.07 25.27
C GLU A 365 6.45 -23.09 24.82
N GLY A 366 6.14 -23.84 23.75
CA GLY A 366 4.76 -24.01 23.23
C GLY A 366 4.20 -22.77 22.54
N VAL A 367 5.05 -21.78 22.19
CA VAL A 367 4.60 -20.56 21.50
C VAL A 367 4.16 -20.89 20.09
N ALA A 368 2.96 -20.46 19.70
CA ALA A 368 2.48 -20.68 18.34
C ALA A 368 3.27 -19.79 17.35
N TYR A 369 3.54 -20.31 16.14
CA TYR A 369 4.23 -19.51 15.11
C TYR A 369 3.48 -18.22 14.75
N SER A 370 2.15 -18.21 14.86
CA SER A 370 1.30 -17.02 14.68
C SER A 370 1.57 -15.91 15.69
N ASP A 371 2.15 -16.25 16.85
CA ASP A 371 2.38 -15.32 17.96
C ASP A 371 3.81 -14.76 17.96
N ILE A 372 4.59 -15.12 16.92
CA ILE A 372 5.98 -14.68 16.76
C ILE A 372 6.07 -13.71 15.58
N ALA A 373 6.68 -12.55 15.81
CA ALA A 373 6.95 -11.57 14.76
C ALA A 373 8.45 -11.32 14.57
N ILE A 374 8.89 -11.22 13.33
CA ILE A 374 10.24 -10.77 12.97
C ILE A 374 10.11 -9.38 12.35
N ILE A 375 10.72 -8.38 12.98
CA ILE A 375 10.70 -7.00 12.50
C ILE A 375 12.05 -6.69 11.88
N VAL A 376 12.07 -6.35 10.60
CA VAL A 376 13.27 -5.93 9.87
C VAL A 376 13.19 -4.44 9.52
N ARG A 377 14.33 -3.75 9.57
CA ARG A 377 14.38 -2.32 9.27
C ARG A 377 14.07 -2.01 7.80
N ALA A 378 14.49 -2.89 6.89
CA ALA A 378 14.27 -2.75 5.45
C ALA A 378 14.08 -4.11 4.79
N HIS A 379 13.28 -4.15 3.72
CA HIS A 379 13.17 -5.32 2.85
C HIS A 379 14.37 -5.36 1.89
N ASN A 380 15.48 -5.92 2.38
CA ASN A 380 16.76 -6.03 1.68
C ASN A 380 17.26 -7.49 1.69
N SER A 381 18.56 -7.68 1.48
CA SER A 381 19.25 -8.99 1.56
C SER A 381 18.95 -9.73 2.86
N THR A 382 18.93 -9.02 3.98
CA THR A 382 18.68 -9.58 5.33
C THR A 382 17.30 -10.24 5.42
N ALA A 383 16.25 -9.57 4.95
CA ALA A 383 14.90 -10.16 4.94
C ALA A 383 14.83 -11.43 4.08
N THR A 384 15.53 -11.43 2.93
CA THR A 384 15.62 -12.58 2.03
C THR A 384 16.39 -13.74 2.68
N ALA A 385 17.51 -13.45 3.38
CA ALA A 385 18.30 -14.45 4.11
C ALA A 385 17.49 -15.09 5.24
N ILE A 386 16.76 -14.29 6.02
CA ILE A 386 15.87 -14.75 7.09
C ILE A 386 14.78 -15.68 6.53
N ARG A 387 14.07 -15.26 5.48
CA ARG A 387 13.02 -16.11 4.85
C ARG A 387 13.56 -17.44 4.38
N ARG A 388 14.75 -17.45 3.77
CA ARG A 388 15.42 -18.68 3.34
C ARG A 388 15.73 -19.61 4.51
N ALA A 389 16.29 -19.07 5.60
CA ALA A 389 16.61 -19.83 6.80
C ALA A 389 15.36 -20.42 7.48
N LEU A 390 14.27 -19.64 7.55
CA LEU A 390 12.97 -20.10 8.06
C LEU A 390 12.41 -21.24 7.21
N GLY A 391 12.41 -21.10 5.89
CA GLY A 391 11.97 -22.15 4.96
C GLY A 391 12.79 -23.44 5.07
N GLN A 392 14.12 -23.33 5.16
CA GLN A 392 15.01 -24.46 5.39
C GLN A 392 14.75 -25.17 6.73
N SER A 393 14.35 -24.39 7.74
CA SER A 393 14.00 -24.92 9.07
C SER A 393 12.56 -25.46 9.16
N GLY A 394 11.76 -25.37 8.09
CA GLY A 394 10.37 -25.79 8.05
C GLY A 394 9.43 -24.90 8.87
N ILE A 395 9.81 -23.64 9.12
CA ILE A 395 9.01 -22.67 9.85
C ILE A 395 8.06 -21.97 8.86
N PRO A 396 6.73 -22.03 9.04
CA PRO A 396 5.78 -21.34 8.18
C PRO A 396 5.88 -19.83 8.39
N VAL A 397 5.91 -19.07 7.28
CA VAL A 397 5.89 -17.59 7.30
C VAL A 397 4.54 -17.11 6.79
N ALA A 398 3.86 -16.27 7.56
CA ALA A 398 2.61 -15.68 7.14
C ALA A 398 2.85 -14.59 6.10
N GLY A 399 2.15 -14.69 4.97
CA GLY A 399 2.02 -13.61 3.99
C GLY A 399 3.29 -13.28 3.24
N ASP A 400 3.49 -13.90 2.12
CA ASP A 400 4.48 -13.44 1.14
C ASP A 400 3.93 -12.20 0.44
N LYS A 401 4.24 -11.02 1.00
CA LYS A 401 3.95 -9.72 0.37
C LYS A 401 5.13 -9.28 -0.51
N GLU A 402 5.75 -10.22 -1.23
CA GLU A 402 6.65 -9.80 -2.30
C GLU A 402 5.86 -8.96 -3.30
N ALA A 403 6.46 -7.84 -3.71
CA ALA A 403 5.85 -7.06 -4.77
C ALA A 403 5.63 -7.98 -5.97
N ILE A 404 4.43 -7.95 -6.57
CA ILE A 404 4.10 -8.77 -7.76
C ILE A 404 5.20 -8.63 -8.82
N ALA A 405 5.77 -7.42 -8.95
CA ALA A 405 6.86 -7.13 -9.89
C ALA A 405 8.19 -7.87 -9.59
N SER A 406 8.44 -8.29 -8.35
CA SER A 406 9.65 -9.03 -7.97
C SER A 406 9.49 -10.55 -8.08
N ASN A 407 8.28 -11.04 -8.35
CA ASN A 407 8.04 -12.46 -8.53
C ASN A 407 8.62 -12.93 -9.87
N ALA A 408 9.58 -13.84 -9.81
CA ALA A 408 10.30 -14.33 -10.98
C ALA A 408 9.38 -14.98 -12.04
N ALA A 409 8.27 -15.60 -11.62
CA ALA A 409 7.31 -16.19 -12.54
C ALA A 409 6.45 -15.15 -13.26
N LEU A 410 6.20 -13.98 -12.63
CA LEU A 410 5.41 -12.90 -13.21
C LEU A 410 6.25 -11.88 -13.99
N ALA A 411 7.55 -11.81 -13.73
CA ALA A 411 8.45 -10.86 -14.39
C ALA A 411 8.37 -10.90 -15.93
N PRO A 412 8.31 -12.07 -16.63
CA PRO A 412 8.17 -12.10 -18.07
C PRO A 412 6.82 -11.57 -18.58
N PHE A 413 5.73 -11.76 -17.85
CA PHE A 413 4.41 -11.19 -18.19
C PHE A 413 4.42 -9.67 -18.12
N LEU A 414 5.02 -9.12 -17.06
CA LEU A 414 5.18 -7.67 -16.89
C LEU A 414 6.12 -7.09 -17.96
N LEU A 415 7.18 -7.79 -18.31
CA LEU A 415 8.10 -7.39 -19.38
C LEU A 415 7.36 -7.32 -20.72
N LEU A 416 6.58 -8.35 -21.07
CA LEU A 416 5.78 -8.35 -22.29
C LEU A 416 4.75 -7.20 -22.32
N ALA A 417 4.10 -6.93 -21.17
CA ALA A 417 3.17 -5.83 -21.05
C ALA A 417 3.84 -4.47 -21.26
N ARG A 418 5.05 -4.26 -20.72
CA ARG A 418 5.84 -3.04 -20.89
C ARG A 418 6.27 -2.83 -22.35
N VAL A 419 6.69 -3.91 -23.03
CA VAL A 419 7.01 -3.88 -24.47
C VAL A 419 5.77 -3.55 -25.30
N ALA A 420 4.62 -4.17 -24.99
CA ALA A 420 3.37 -3.90 -25.69
C ALA A 420 2.92 -2.43 -25.54
N ALA A 421 3.14 -1.85 -24.35
CA ALA A 421 2.81 -0.45 -24.03
C ALA A 421 3.85 0.57 -24.54
N GLY A 422 4.96 0.12 -25.15
CA GLY A 422 6.03 1.01 -25.61
C GLY A 422 6.91 1.61 -24.51
N VAL A 423 6.76 1.13 -23.27
CA VAL A 423 7.58 1.56 -22.13
C VAL A 423 8.96 0.92 -22.13
N GLU A 424 9.07 -0.26 -22.73
CA GLU A 424 10.31 -1.02 -22.89
C GLU A 424 10.57 -1.28 -24.37
N GLN A 425 11.80 -1.03 -24.82
CA GLN A 425 12.18 -1.33 -26.20
C GLN A 425 12.43 -2.82 -26.39
N LEU A 426 12.03 -3.34 -27.54
CA LEU A 426 12.26 -4.74 -27.89
C LEU A 426 13.73 -4.91 -28.36
N THR A 427 14.61 -5.14 -27.41
CA THR A 427 16.05 -5.43 -27.64
C THR A 427 16.28 -6.94 -27.66
N MET A 428 17.48 -7.38 -28.09
CA MET A 428 17.83 -8.81 -28.07
C MET A 428 17.79 -9.41 -26.65
N ASP A 429 18.22 -8.69 -25.63
CA ASP A 429 18.12 -9.12 -24.22
C ASP A 429 16.65 -9.34 -23.80
N VAL A 430 15.78 -8.40 -24.16
CA VAL A 430 14.34 -8.53 -23.91
C VAL A 430 13.73 -9.71 -24.64
N CYS A 431 14.09 -9.91 -25.92
CA CYS A 431 13.65 -11.06 -26.70
C CYS A 431 14.10 -12.37 -26.07
N GLU A 432 15.36 -12.45 -25.64
CA GLU A 432 15.91 -13.65 -25.00
C GLU A 432 15.17 -13.97 -23.68
N ARG A 433 14.93 -12.98 -22.84
CA ARG A 433 14.16 -13.14 -21.59
C ARG A 433 12.73 -13.62 -21.84
N LEU A 434 12.06 -13.10 -22.86
CA LEU A 434 10.70 -13.53 -23.24
C LEU A 434 10.69 -14.94 -23.84
N LEU A 435 11.67 -15.28 -24.69
CA LEU A 435 11.76 -16.59 -25.31
C LEU A 435 12.11 -17.70 -24.29
N LEU A 436 12.95 -17.40 -23.30
CA LEU A 436 13.31 -18.32 -22.23
C LEU A 436 12.23 -18.45 -21.15
N ALA A 437 11.20 -17.58 -21.17
CA ALA A 437 10.08 -17.67 -20.24
C ALA A 437 9.24 -18.94 -20.50
N GLU A 438 8.42 -19.32 -19.50
CA GLU A 438 7.55 -20.51 -19.57
C GLU A 438 6.64 -20.51 -20.82
N PHE A 439 6.08 -19.36 -21.18
CA PHE A 439 5.28 -19.21 -22.39
C PHE A 439 6.11 -19.11 -23.69
N GLY A 440 7.36 -18.73 -23.63
CA GLY A 440 8.28 -18.77 -24.76
C GLY A 440 8.74 -20.18 -25.04
N GLY A 441 9.11 -20.91 -24.01
CA GLY A 441 9.49 -22.32 -24.06
C GLY A 441 10.79 -22.61 -24.79
N ALA A 442 11.61 -21.58 -25.07
CA ALA A 442 12.92 -21.76 -25.67
C ALA A 442 13.95 -22.24 -24.63
N THR A 443 14.95 -22.93 -25.11
CA THR A 443 16.18 -23.25 -24.38
C THR A 443 17.35 -22.50 -25.00
N SER A 444 18.47 -22.38 -24.31
CA SER A 444 19.68 -21.77 -24.89
C SER A 444 20.13 -22.47 -26.18
N ILE A 445 19.83 -23.77 -26.29
CA ILE A 445 20.13 -24.57 -27.50
C ILE A 445 19.15 -24.21 -28.62
N SER A 446 17.84 -24.14 -28.33
CA SER A 446 16.85 -23.76 -29.35
C SER A 446 17.05 -22.34 -29.84
N LEU A 447 17.44 -21.38 -29.00
CA LEU A 447 17.80 -20.04 -29.40
C LEU A 447 18.96 -20.00 -30.40
N ARG A 448 20.01 -20.79 -30.14
CA ARG A 448 21.14 -20.91 -31.08
C ARG A 448 20.68 -21.51 -32.42
N ARG A 449 19.83 -22.53 -32.39
CA ARG A 449 19.27 -23.15 -33.60
C ARG A 449 18.41 -22.17 -34.39
N ILE A 450 17.50 -21.46 -33.74
CA ILE A 450 16.66 -20.42 -34.35
C ILE A 450 17.54 -19.37 -35.02
N ARG A 451 18.53 -18.82 -34.32
CA ARG A 451 19.46 -17.83 -34.86
C ARG A 451 20.21 -18.34 -36.11
N THR A 452 20.69 -19.59 -36.05
CA THR A 452 21.40 -20.21 -37.18
C THR A 452 20.44 -20.46 -38.37
N ALA A 453 19.21 -20.87 -38.09
CA ALA A 453 18.21 -21.11 -39.14
C ALA A 453 17.78 -19.81 -39.85
N LEU A 454 17.57 -18.72 -39.07
CA LEU A 454 17.27 -17.40 -39.63
C LEU A 454 18.41 -16.89 -40.54
N LEU A 455 19.66 -17.01 -40.08
CA LEU A 455 20.83 -16.63 -40.89
C LEU A 455 20.96 -17.44 -42.18
N LYS A 456 20.60 -18.74 -42.14
CA LYS A 456 20.61 -19.59 -43.34
C LYS A 456 19.45 -19.29 -44.33
N ALA A 457 18.32 -18.84 -43.80
CA ALA A 457 17.15 -18.47 -44.64
C ALA A 457 17.29 -17.09 -45.28
N ARG A 458 18.27 -16.30 -44.81
CA ARG A 458 18.58 -14.96 -45.30
C ARG A 458 19.23 -15.01 -46.69
N ASP A 459 18.80 -14.13 -47.59
CA ASP A 459 19.51 -13.87 -48.86
C ASP A 459 20.67 -12.88 -48.55
N GLU A 460 21.89 -13.39 -48.49
CA GLU A 460 23.08 -12.58 -48.17
C GLU A 460 23.34 -11.41 -49.11
N ALA A 461 22.79 -11.46 -50.35
CA ALA A 461 22.96 -10.40 -51.32
C ALA A 461 22.05 -9.17 -51.08
N THR A 462 20.92 -9.38 -50.42
CA THR A 462 19.87 -8.35 -50.25
C THR A 462 19.60 -8.01 -48.78
N ASP A 463 19.92 -8.91 -47.83
CA ASP A 463 19.64 -8.74 -46.42
C ASP A 463 20.94 -8.83 -45.59
N GLN A 464 21.33 -7.72 -44.97
CA GLN A 464 22.53 -7.63 -44.13
C GLN A 464 22.24 -7.73 -42.61
N ARG A 465 20.99 -7.97 -42.20
CA ARG A 465 20.62 -8.05 -40.78
C ARG A 465 21.38 -9.14 -40.06
N THR A 466 21.73 -8.88 -38.83
CA THR A 466 22.28 -9.88 -37.90
C THR A 466 21.20 -10.85 -37.45
N GLY A 467 21.58 -12.02 -36.97
CA GLY A 467 20.60 -12.98 -36.42
C GLY A 467 19.84 -12.44 -35.19
N SER A 468 20.37 -11.43 -34.50
CA SER A 468 19.69 -10.75 -33.40
C SER A 468 18.60 -9.81 -33.92
N GLU A 469 18.91 -9.00 -34.94
CA GLU A 469 17.93 -8.14 -35.60
C GLU A 469 16.80 -8.95 -36.21
N MET A 470 17.11 -10.08 -36.86
CA MET A 470 16.09 -10.98 -37.43
C MET A 470 15.16 -11.58 -36.35
N ILE A 471 15.64 -11.88 -35.14
CA ILE A 471 14.82 -12.34 -34.01
C ILE A 471 13.90 -11.20 -33.55
N ILE A 472 14.44 -9.99 -33.42
CA ILE A 472 13.65 -8.81 -32.99
C ILE A 472 12.53 -8.54 -34.01
N ASP A 473 12.85 -8.52 -35.31
CA ASP A 473 11.87 -8.27 -36.39
C ASP A 473 10.83 -9.40 -36.44
N ALA A 474 11.24 -10.66 -36.29
CA ALA A 474 10.34 -11.81 -36.26
C ALA A 474 9.32 -11.72 -35.10
N ILE A 475 9.74 -11.27 -33.93
CA ILE A 475 8.83 -11.06 -32.78
C ILE A 475 7.97 -9.82 -32.98
N ASN A 476 8.53 -8.74 -33.54
CA ASN A 476 7.83 -7.48 -33.70
C ASN A 476 6.77 -7.53 -34.82
N ASP A 477 7.15 -8.01 -35.98
CA ASP A 477 6.38 -7.92 -37.23
C ASP A 477 5.72 -9.25 -37.65
N GLY A 478 6.18 -10.37 -37.06
CA GLY A 478 5.63 -11.70 -37.35
C GLY A 478 6.15 -12.33 -38.63
N GLU A 479 7.08 -11.69 -39.33
CA GLU A 479 7.73 -12.25 -40.54
C GLU A 479 8.78 -13.29 -40.12
N ILE A 480 8.37 -14.55 -40.12
CA ILE A 480 9.20 -15.66 -39.68
C ILE A 480 9.52 -16.58 -40.88
N PRO A 481 10.70 -16.44 -41.48
CA PRO A 481 11.04 -17.15 -42.73
C PRO A 481 11.42 -18.63 -42.51
N ILE A 482 11.27 -19.19 -41.30
CA ILE A 482 11.64 -20.56 -40.93
C ILE A 482 10.43 -21.32 -40.38
N GLU A 483 10.25 -22.58 -40.79
CA GLU A 483 9.13 -23.42 -40.32
C GLU A 483 9.23 -23.79 -38.83
N GLU A 484 10.45 -24.06 -38.33
CA GLU A 484 10.74 -24.51 -36.99
C GLU A 484 10.88 -23.35 -35.99
N SER A 485 9.84 -22.54 -35.83
CA SER A 485 9.90 -21.30 -35.02
C SER A 485 8.66 -21.09 -34.14
N ALA A 486 8.16 -22.17 -33.55
CA ALA A 486 7.00 -22.11 -32.66
C ALA A 486 7.19 -21.13 -31.49
N GLU A 487 8.41 -21.01 -30.97
CA GLU A 487 8.78 -20.09 -29.90
C GLU A 487 8.63 -18.62 -30.32
N LEU A 488 9.12 -18.26 -31.50
CA LEU A 488 8.99 -16.90 -32.02
C LEU A 488 7.52 -16.54 -32.27
N ARG A 489 6.75 -17.47 -32.86
CA ARG A 489 5.31 -17.25 -33.13
C ARG A 489 4.52 -17.04 -31.85
N ARG A 490 4.75 -17.83 -30.79
CA ARG A 490 4.07 -17.65 -29.50
C ARG A 490 4.31 -16.28 -28.92
N ILE A 491 5.55 -15.79 -28.93
CA ILE A 491 5.85 -14.44 -28.40
C ILE A 491 5.23 -13.36 -29.28
N HIS A 492 5.33 -13.48 -30.63
CA HIS A 492 4.69 -12.55 -31.55
C HIS A 492 3.18 -12.48 -31.34
N GLU A 493 2.50 -13.61 -31.26
CA GLU A 493 1.05 -13.70 -31.05
C GLU A 493 0.63 -13.05 -29.73
N LEU A 494 1.35 -13.34 -28.62
CA LEU A 494 1.09 -12.73 -27.33
C LEU A 494 1.29 -11.20 -27.37
N LEU A 495 2.36 -10.74 -28.00
CA LEU A 495 2.65 -9.32 -28.15
C LEU A 495 1.58 -8.63 -29.02
N SER A 496 1.15 -9.27 -30.08
CA SER A 496 0.10 -8.76 -30.96
C SER A 496 -1.25 -8.65 -30.23
N HIS A 497 -1.64 -9.66 -29.43
CA HIS A 497 -2.84 -9.62 -28.60
C HIS A 497 -2.76 -8.52 -27.54
N ALA A 498 -1.60 -8.36 -26.89
CA ALA A 498 -1.37 -7.30 -25.91
C ALA A 498 -1.51 -5.91 -26.55
N ARG A 499 -0.87 -5.67 -27.69
CA ARG A 499 -0.98 -4.41 -28.44
C ARG A 499 -2.42 -4.15 -28.93
N ALA A 500 -3.14 -5.17 -29.35
CA ALA A 500 -4.54 -5.06 -29.77
C ALA A 500 -5.45 -4.64 -28.60
N SER A 501 -5.17 -5.09 -27.38
CA SER A 501 -5.92 -4.69 -26.18
C SER A 501 -5.77 -3.20 -25.85
N LEU A 502 -4.61 -2.61 -26.16
CA LEU A 502 -4.33 -1.18 -25.96
C LEU A 502 -4.97 -0.27 -26.99
N ARG A 503 -5.43 -0.80 -28.16
CA ARG A 503 -6.13 -0.03 -29.19
C ARG A 503 -7.62 0.17 -28.93
N LYS A 504 -8.15 -0.36 -27.83
CA LYS A 504 -9.54 -0.16 -27.40
C LYS A 504 -9.80 1.31 -27.03
N LYS A 505 -11.07 1.72 -27.06
CA LYS A 505 -11.49 3.11 -26.77
C LYS A 505 -11.10 3.60 -25.37
N SER A 506 -10.96 2.67 -24.40
CA SER A 506 -10.52 2.95 -23.02
C SER A 506 -9.66 1.78 -22.53
N PRO A 507 -8.38 1.75 -22.89
CA PRO A 507 -7.50 0.66 -22.48
C PRO A 507 -7.21 0.73 -20.98
N SER A 508 -7.26 -0.41 -20.28
CA SER A 508 -6.87 -0.54 -18.90
C SER A 508 -5.67 -1.47 -18.72
N ILE A 509 -4.91 -1.28 -17.67
CA ILE A 509 -3.82 -2.20 -17.28
C ILE A 509 -4.38 -3.61 -17.05
N HIS A 510 -5.59 -3.70 -16.48
CA HIS A 510 -6.27 -4.97 -16.28
C HIS A 510 -6.53 -5.68 -17.62
N ASP A 511 -7.07 -4.99 -18.63
CA ASP A 511 -7.32 -5.57 -19.95
C ASP A 511 -6.03 -6.04 -20.62
N LEU A 512 -4.96 -5.25 -20.51
CA LEU A 512 -3.64 -5.60 -21.03
C LEU A 512 -3.12 -6.89 -20.39
N LEU A 513 -3.04 -6.93 -19.07
CA LEU A 513 -2.55 -8.10 -18.36
C LEU A 513 -3.45 -9.32 -18.56
N TRP A 514 -4.77 -9.13 -18.58
CA TRP A 514 -5.72 -10.20 -18.87
C TRP A 514 -5.58 -10.75 -20.29
N SER A 515 -5.32 -9.89 -21.28
CA SER A 515 -5.11 -10.33 -22.66
C SER A 515 -3.87 -11.23 -22.80
N ILE A 516 -2.80 -10.93 -22.06
CA ILE A 516 -1.60 -11.76 -22.02
C ILE A 516 -1.87 -13.06 -21.26
N TRP A 517 -2.40 -12.96 -20.03
CA TRP A 517 -2.66 -14.09 -19.14
C TRP A 517 -3.59 -15.15 -19.73
N SER A 518 -4.67 -14.70 -20.37
CA SER A 518 -5.70 -15.59 -20.94
C SER A 518 -5.26 -16.29 -22.23
N LYS A 519 -4.15 -15.84 -22.85
CA LYS A 519 -3.63 -16.37 -24.12
C LYS A 519 -2.26 -17.05 -23.98
N ALA A 520 -1.57 -16.85 -22.86
CA ALA A 520 -0.28 -17.48 -22.64
C ALA A 520 -0.40 -18.99 -22.53
N VAL A 521 0.33 -19.69 -23.39
CA VAL A 521 0.36 -21.16 -23.45
C VAL A 521 1.77 -21.70 -23.22
N THR A 522 1.87 -22.90 -22.65
CA THR A 522 3.13 -23.63 -22.55
C THR A 522 3.55 -24.20 -23.93
N PRO A 523 4.78 -24.72 -24.07
CA PRO A 523 5.22 -25.42 -25.30
C PRO A 523 4.28 -26.56 -25.74
N GLU A 524 3.60 -27.19 -24.79
CA GLU A 524 2.62 -28.26 -25.03
C GLU A 524 1.21 -27.73 -25.37
N ASN A 525 1.09 -26.43 -25.66
CA ASN A 525 -0.16 -25.75 -26.00
C ASN A 525 -1.24 -25.79 -24.90
N GLN A 526 -0.84 -25.84 -23.63
CA GLN A 526 -1.74 -25.72 -22.47
C GLN A 526 -1.74 -24.29 -21.96
N LEU A 527 -2.91 -23.78 -21.55
CA LEU A 527 -2.96 -22.47 -20.89
C LEU A 527 -2.13 -22.47 -19.60
N ILE A 528 -1.25 -21.48 -19.45
CA ILE A 528 -0.41 -21.34 -18.24
C ILE A 528 -1.28 -21.19 -17.00
N SER A 529 -2.40 -20.45 -17.10
CA SER A 529 -3.36 -20.32 -16.01
C SER A 529 -3.88 -21.66 -15.50
N GLU A 530 -4.18 -22.61 -16.39
CA GLU A 530 -4.63 -23.95 -16.01
C GLU A 530 -3.48 -24.83 -15.50
N ALA A 531 -2.29 -24.68 -16.09
CA ALA A 531 -1.10 -25.41 -15.64
C ALA A 531 -0.74 -25.03 -14.21
N TRP A 532 -0.76 -23.74 -13.89
CA TRP A 532 -0.48 -23.23 -12.55
C TRP A 532 -1.57 -23.60 -11.53
N GLN A 533 -2.85 -23.54 -11.91
CA GLN A 533 -3.94 -24.04 -11.06
C GLN A 533 -3.77 -25.52 -10.70
N ARG A 534 -3.45 -26.35 -11.69
CA ARG A 534 -3.18 -27.79 -11.46
C ARG A 534 -1.96 -28.02 -10.59
N ALA A 535 -0.90 -27.25 -10.78
CA ALA A 535 0.29 -27.30 -9.94
C ALA A 535 -0.01 -26.89 -8.48
N ALA A 536 -0.79 -25.84 -8.29
CA ALA A 536 -1.22 -25.38 -6.96
C ALA A 536 -2.09 -26.43 -6.24
N LEU A 537 -3.00 -27.08 -6.95
CA LEU A 537 -3.85 -28.14 -6.39
C LEU A 537 -3.07 -29.42 -6.04
N ARG A 538 -1.99 -29.75 -6.78
CA ARG A 538 -1.13 -30.91 -6.52
C ARG A 538 -0.11 -30.67 -5.41
N GLY A 539 0.35 -29.44 -5.28
CA GLY A 539 1.38 -29.05 -4.32
C GLY A 539 0.78 -28.40 -3.09
N GLY A 540 -0.08 -29.07 -2.30
CA GLY A 540 -0.65 -28.48 -1.10
C GLY A 540 0.32 -27.53 -0.39
N SER A 541 0.03 -26.24 -0.35
CA SER A 541 0.63 -25.11 0.40
C SER A 541 2.18 -24.99 0.45
N ARG A 542 2.92 -25.54 -0.51
CA ARG A 542 4.39 -25.53 -0.51
C ARG A 542 5.02 -24.88 -1.75
N ARG A 543 4.48 -23.75 -2.21
CA ARG A 543 5.28 -22.86 -3.09
C ARG A 543 4.79 -21.42 -2.96
#